data_2274724d178b218b7aeda84e5d387c7c
#
_entry.id   2274724d178b218b7aeda84e5d387c7c
#
_cell.length_a   1.000
_cell.length_b   1.000
_cell.length_c   1.000
_cell.angle_alpha   90.00
_cell.angle_beta   90.00
_cell.angle_gamma   90.00
#
_symmetry.space_group_name_H-M   'P 1'
#
loop_
_entity.id
_entity.type
_entity.pdbx_description
1 polymer ?
#
loop_
_entity_poly.entity_id
_entity_poly.type
_entity_poly.pdbx_seq_one_letter_code
_entity_poly.pdbx_strand_id
1 'polypeptide(L)'
;MPLRILIPKGRIYENIEKLLGEAGLRIKLNDRTYRPDLGADWLLAKIMKPQNVGELLELGSHDAGFTGIDWIEESGAEVEEILDLGFDKVSIVVAVPASTDENALKNKKIVVATEYVHLAETYLLAHGYQFRIVRTYGATEVFPPDDADMIVDNTATGQTLHENGLKIIGTILRSSTKFFASKAALQDKEKRTYIEELAMLFRAVLEARERVMLEMNVIESKYRELICGLPAMRSPTVAPLYNENGGEGGGGFAVKIAVRKNEVPALIPHLKRLGATDIVEYDLRKVVP
;
A
#
# COMPACT_ATOMS: atom_id res chain seq x y z
N MET A 1 16.93 -22.81 1.69
CA MET A 1 17.13 -22.26 0.31
C MET A 1 16.76 -20.78 0.29
N PRO A 2 17.37 -19.92 -0.55
CA PRO A 2 17.02 -18.51 -0.59
C PRO A 2 15.56 -18.32 -1.00
N LEU A 3 14.91 -17.33 -0.40
CA LEU A 3 13.57 -16.89 -0.76
C LEU A 3 13.64 -16.08 -2.07
N ARG A 4 12.78 -16.38 -3.04
CA ARG A 4 12.74 -15.73 -4.35
C ARG A 4 11.54 -14.80 -4.41
N ILE A 5 11.77 -13.49 -4.55
CA ILE A 5 10.69 -12.50 -4.60
C ILE A 5 10.58 -11.80 -5.95
N LEU A 6 9.36 -11.40 -6.29
CA LEU A 6 9.03 -10.60 -7.47
C LEU A 6 8.77 -9.16 -7.08
N ILE A 7 9.45 -8.23 -7.74
CA ILE A 7 9.28 -6.79 -7.59
C ILE A 7 8.65 -6.26 -8.88
N PRO A 8 7.49 -5.58 -8.83
CA PRO A 8 6.85 -5.05 -10.02
C PRO A 8 7.63 -3.85 -10.57
N LYS A 9 7.70 -3.74 -11.91
CA LYS A 9 8.18 -2.52 -12.57
C LYS A 9 7.04 -1.54 -12.84
N GLY A 10 7.39 -0.31 -13.20
CA GLY A 10 6.44 0.76 -13.51
C GLY A 10 6.02 1.53 -12.26
N ARG A 11 4.79 2.05 -12.24
CA ARG A 11 4.30 2.96 -11.19
C ARG A 11 4.44 2.40 -9.77
N ILE A 12 4.20 1.11 -9.59
CA ILE A 12 4.25 0.43 -8.26
C ILE A 12 5.70 0.33 -7.73
N TYR A 13 6.71 0.36 -8.62
CA TYR A 13 8.11 0.12 -8.26
C TYR A 13 8.64 1.07 -7.19
N GLU A 14 8.41 2.37 -7.32
CA GLU A 14 8.97 3.40 -6.42
C GLU A 14 8.50 3.21 -4.96
N ASN A 15 7.23 2.88 -4.77
CA ASN A 15 6.67 2.63 -3.44
C ASN A 15 7.24 1.34 -2.82
N ILE A 16 7.47 0.31 -3.62
CA ILE A 16 8.08 -0.95 -3.15
C ILE A 16 9.57 -0.74 -2.86
N GLU A 17 10.31 -0.03 -3.71
CA GLU A 17 11.72 0.29 -3.47
C GLU A 17 11.89 1.06 -2.15
N LYS A 18 11.04 2.06 -1.92
CA LYS A 18 11.03 2.82 -0.68
C LYS A 18 10.71 1.93 0.54
N LEU A 19 9.69 1.07 0.44
CA LEU A 19 9.31 0.14 1.50
C LEU A 19 10.47 -0.81 1.85
N LEU A 20 11.08 -1.43 0.84
CA LEU A 20 12.23 -2.32 1.02
C LEU A 20 13.41 -1.59 1.65
N GLY A 21 13.72 -0.38 1.18
CA GLY A 21 14.79 0.47 1.75
C GLY A 21 14.55 0.82 3.23
N GLU A 22 13.33 1.20 3.59
CA GLU A 22 12.93 1.49 4.98
C GLU A 22 12.91 0.21 5.84
N ALA A 23 12.59 -0.95 5.24
CA ALA A 23 12.72 -2.24 5.90
C ALA A 23 14.18 -2.66 6.16
N GLY A 24 15.14 -2.06 5.45
CA GLY A 24 16.57 -2.35 5.56
C GLY A 24 17.13 -3.15 4.37
N LEU A 25 16.33 -3.36 3.34
CA LEU A 25 16.67 -4.12 2.14
C LEU A 25 16.84 -3.15 0.97
N ARG A 26 18.07 -2.67 0.75
CA ARG A 26 18.34 -1.67 -0.29
C ARG A 26 18.51 -2.32 -1.64
N ILE A 27 17.69 -1.93 -2.60
CA ILE A 27 17.80 -2.36 -4.00
C ILE A 27 19.05 -1.73 -4.62
N LYS A 28 20.01 -2.58 -5.00
CA LYS A 28 21.15 -2.18 -5.83
C LYS A 28 20.88 -2.64 -7.26
N LEU A 29 20.49 -1.69 -8.11
CA LEU A 29 20.31 -1.94 -9.54
C LEU A 29 21.66 -1.82 -10.26
N ASN A 30 21.98 -2.81 -11.08
CA ASN A 30 22.89 -2.66 -12.20
C ASN A 30 22.07 -2.34 -13.45
N ASP A 31 22.42 -1.32 -14.21
CA ASP A 31 21.64 -0.75 -15.33
C ASP A 31 21.14 -1.74 -16.39
N ARG A 32 21.56 -3.01 -16.35
CA ARG A 32 21.24 -4.04 -17.34
C ARG A 32 20.62 -5.31 -16.76
N THR A 33 20.35 -5.38 -15.46
CA THR A 33 19.83 -6.60 -14.83
C THR A 33 18.45 -6.39 -14.22
N TYR A 34 17.56 -7.34 -14.48
CA TYR A 34 16.28 -7.47 -13.79
C TYR A 34 16.39 -8.27 -12.47
N ARG A 35 17.61 -8.51 -12.00
CA ARG A 35 17.89 -9.23 -10.74
C ARG A 35 18.73 -8.34 -9.82
N PRO A 36 18.07 -7.44 -9.08
CA PRO A 36 18.76 -6.56 -8.15
C PRO A 36 19.32 -7.33 -6.95
N ASP A 37 20.44 -6.87 -6.42
CA ASP A 37 20.94 -7.28 -5.12
C ASP A 37 20.21 -6.49 -4.01
N LEU A 38 19.65 -7.19 -3.02
CA LEU A 38 18.98 -6.61 -1.87
C LEU A 38 19.87 -6.52 -0.63
N GLY A 39 21.13 -6.95 -0.73
CA GLY A 39 22.10 -6.98 0.37
C GLY A 39 21.83 -8.08 1.40
N ALA A 40 21.13 -9.16 1.00
CA ALA A 40 20.78 -10.28 1.85
C ALA A 40 20.90 -11.60 1.06
N ASP A 41 21.84 -12.46 1.42
CA ASP A 41 22.13 -13.71 0.67
C ASP A 41 20.95 -14.71 0.66
N TRP A 42 20.07 -14.61 1.64
CA TRP A 42 18.88 -15.44 1.77
C TRP A 42 17.70 -14.97 0.90
N LEU A 43 17.82 -13.79 0.22
CA LEU A 43 16.73 -13.16 -0.52
C LEU A 43 17.17 -12.82 -1.95
N LEU A 44 16.55 -13.47 -2.92
CA LEU A 44 16.78 -13.22 -4.34
C LEU A 44 15.59 -12.47 -4.94
N ALA A 45 15.85 -11.38 -5.65
CA ALA A 45 14.81 -10.59 -6.28
C ALA A 45 14.86 -10.65 -7.81
N LYS A 46 13.68 -10.52 -8.42
CA LYS A 46 13.53 -10.32 -9.87
C LYS A 46 12.49 -9.25 -10.14
N ILE A 47 12.85 -8.31 -11.03
CA ILE A 47 11.94 -7.24 -11.47
C ILE A 47 11.18 -7.71 -12.70
N MET A 48 9.85 -7.49 -12.72
CA MET A 48 9.00 -7.84 -13.86
C MET A 48 7.71 -7.02 -13.93
N LYS A 49 6.90 -7.26 -14.95
CA LYS A 49 5.57 -6.62 -15.05
C LYS A 49 4.65 -7.15 -13.94
N PRO A 50 3.82 -6.29 -13.30
CA PRO A 50 2.89 -6.70 -12.25
C PRO A 50 1.89 -7.76 -12.70
N GLN A 51 1.48 -7.74 -13.97
CA GLN A 51 0.57 -8.71 -14.58
C GLN A 51 1.05 -10.17 -14.47
N ASN A 52 2.36 -10.40 -14.44
CA ASN A 52 2.92 -11.75 -14.46
C ASN A 52 3.20 -12.30 -13.04
N VAL A 53 3.00 -11.49 -12.00
CA VAL A 53 3.38 -11.88 -10.62
C VAL A 53 2.53 -13.05 -10.13
N GLY A 54 1.20 -12.96 -10.29
CA GLY A 54 0.27 -13.99 -9.84
C GLY A 54 0.58 -15.37 -10.40
N GLU A 55 0.67 -15.49 -11.73
CA GLU A 55 0.96 -16.76 -12.42
C GLU A 55 2.31 -17.37 -12.00
N LEU A 56 3.35 -16.55 -11.79
CA LEU A 56 4.67 -17.05 -11.41
C LEU A 56 4.74 -17.49 -9.94
N LEU A 57 3.93 -16.92 -9.09
CA LEU A 57 3.74 -17.39 -7.71
C LEU A 57 2.97 -18.72 -7.69
N GLU A 58 1.88 -18.82 -8.44
CA GLU A 58 1.08 -20.04 -8.57
C GLU A 58 1.91 -21.21 -9.11
N LEU A 59 2.72 -20.98 -10.13
CA LEU A 59 3.67 -21.97 -10.68
C LEU A 59 4.78 -22.37 -9.70
N GLY A 60 4.92 -21.70 -8.54
CA GLY A 60 5.98 -21.94 -7.57
C GLY A 60 7.39 -21.61 -8.08
N SER A 61 7.51 -20.90 -9.21
CA SER A 61 8.80 -20.44 -9.74
C SER A 61 9.42 -19.34 -8.87
N HIS A 62 8.58 -18.60 -8.13
CA HIS A 62 8.93 -17.62 -7.10
C HIS A 62 8.08 -17.85 -5.85
N ASP A 63 8.58 -17.38 -4.71
CA ASP A 63 8.03 -17.71 -3.40
C ASP A 63 7.08 -16.65 -2.87
N ALA A 64 7.40 -15.37 -3.14
CA ALA A 64 6.56 -14.22 -2.79
C ALA A 64 6.74 -13.07 -3.80
N GLY A 65 5.88 -12.06 -3.74
CA GLY A 65 5.97 -10.92 -4.66
C GLY A 65 4.92 -9.85 -4.38
N PHE A 66 5.08 -8.73 -5.08
CA PHE A 66 4.22 -7.56 -4.95
C PHE A 66 3.44 -7.35 -6.25
N THR A 67 2.14 -7.11 -6.14
CA THR A 67 1.28 -6.71 -7.26
C THR A 67 -0.02 -6.12 -6.73
N GLY A 68 -0.86 -5.56 -7.61
CA GLY A 68 -2.21 -5.18 -7.27
C GLY A 68 -3.12 -6.41 -7.20
N ILE A 69 -4.16 -6.36 -6.34
CA ILE A 69 -5.16 -7.43 -6.29
C ILE A 69 -5.90 -7.57 -7.64
N ASP A 70 -6.02 -6.49 -8.41
CA ASP A 70 -6.58 -6.49 -9.75
C ASP A 70 -5.89 -7.48 -10.70
N TRP A 71 -4.56 -7.60 -10.63
CA TRP A 71 -3.81 -8.54 -11.46
C TRP A 71 -3.92 -9.99 -10.97
N ILE A 72 -4.14 -10.20 -9.68
CA ILE A 72 -4.44 -11.54 -9.15
C ILE A 72 -5.81 -11.99 -9.63
N GLU A 73 -6.83 -11.14 -9.49
CA GLU A 73 -8.20 -11.41 -9.95
C GLU A 73 -8.27 -11.58 -11.48
N GLU A 74 -7.52 -10.76 -12.24
CA GLU A 74 -7.44 -10.87 -13.71
C GLU A 74 -6.82 -12.19 -14.15
N SER A 75 -5.75 -12.65 -13.48
CA SER A 75 -5.09 -13.91 -13.81
C SER A 75 -5.82 -15.15 -13.26
N GLY A 76 -6.68 -14.96 -12.26
CA GLY A 76 -7.28 -16.07 -11.50
C GLY A 76 -6.27 -16.90 -10.72
N ALA A 77 -5.06 -16.36 -10.44
CA ALA A 77 -3.98 -17.07 -9.80
C ALA A 77 -4.30 -17.43 -8.35
N GLU A 78 -4.05 -18.69 -7.99
CA GLU A 78 -4.24 -19.21 -6.64
C GLU A 78 -3.04 -18.92 -5.74
N VAL A 79 -3.03 -17.73 -5.12
CA VAL A 79 -1.97 -17.23 -4.22
C VAL A 79 -2.55 -16.78 -2.89
N GLU A 80 -1.71 -16.62 -1.89
CA GLU A 80 -2.12 -16.14 -0.56
C GLU A 80 -1.74 -14.67 -0.37
N GLU A 81 -2.72 -13.85 0.02
CA GLU A 81 -2.48 -12.47 0.43
C GLU A 81 -1.85 -12.46 1.83
N ILE A 82 -0.65 -11.90 1.95
CA ILE A 82 0.09 -11.83 3.22
C ILE A 82 -0.10 -10.47 3.89
N LEU A 83 -0.11 -9.39 3.07
CA LEU A 83 -0.24 -8.03 3.59
C LEU A 83 -0.74 -7.06 2.53
N ASP A 84 -1.79 -6.30 2.85
CA ASP A 84 -2.15 -5.11 2.08
C ASP A 84 -1.23 -3.94 2.47
N LEU A 85 -0.49 -3.41 1.50
CA LEU A 85 0.43 -2.30 1.71
C LEU A 85 -0.28 -0.93 1.65
N GLY A 86 -1.51 -0.89 1.11
CA GLY A 86 -2.31 0.31 0.98
C GLY A 86 -1.79 1.34 -0.03
N PHE A 87 -0.84 0.96 -0.89
CA PHE A 87 -0.26 1.82 -1.93
C PHE A 87 -1.03 1.74 -3.24
N ASP A 88 -0.81 2.73 -4.13
CA ASP A 88 -1.24 2.73 -5.53
C ASP A 88 -2.72 2.36 -5.70
N LYS A 89 -3.57 2.87 -4.81
CA LYS A 89 -5.01 2.60 -4.84
C LYS A 89 -5.61 3.02 -6.16
N VAL A 90 -6.30 2.08 -6.81
CA VAL A 90 -7.04 2.30 -8.05
C VAL A 90 -8.38 1.59 -7.98
N SER A 91 -9.29 2.01 -8.85
CA SER A 91 -10.53 1.28 -9.15
C SER A 91 -10.45 0.76 -10.58
N ILE A 92 -10.81 -0.50 -10.80
CA ILE A 92 -11.10 -1.03 -12.12
C ILE A 92 -12.51 -0.63 -12.46
N VAL A 93 -12.64 0.21 -13.47
CA VAL A 93 -13.91 0.84 -13.84
C VAL A 93 -14.33 0.50 -15.25
N VAL A 94 -15.63 0.60 -15.48
CA VAL A 94 -16.24 0.53 -16.80
C VAL A 94 -16.58 1.95 -17.22
N ALA A 95 -16.09 2.37 -18.37
CA ALA A 95 -16.33 3.72 -18.88
C ALA A 95 -16.74 3.70 -20.35
N VAL A 96 -17.54 4.71 -20.72
CA VAL A 96 -18.08 4.90 -22.07
C VAL A 96 -17.96 6.36 -22.47
N PRO A 97 -18.02 6.73 -23.78
CA PRO A 97 -18.13 8.12 -24.17
C PRO A 97 -19.24 8.86 -23.43
N ALA A 98 -18.98 10.09 -22.98
CA ALA A 98 -19.94 10.85 -22.15
C ALA A 98 -21.31 11.03 -22.80
N SER A 99 -21.36 11.07 -24.13
CA SER A 99 -22.60 11.15 -24.93
C SER A 99 -23.36 9.85 -25.10
N THR A 100 -22.81 8.72 -24.63
CA THR A 100 -23.39 7.41 -24.85
C THR A 100 -24.69 7.23 -24.04
N ASP A 101 -25.73 6.73 -24.69
CA ASP A 101 -26.92 6.19 -24.03
C ASP A 101 -26.64 4.74 -23.59
N GLU A 102 -26.58 4.51 -22.29
CA GLU A 102 -26.25 3.20 -21.69
C GLU A 102 -27.29 2.13 -22.04
N ASN A 103 -28.56 2.51 -22.21
CA ASN A 103 -29.60 1.57 -22.61
C ASN A 103 -29.44 1.06 -24.05
N ALA A 104 -28.90 1.93 -24.93
CA ALA A 104 -28.63 1.56 -26.32
C ALA A 104 -27.50 0.52 -26.44
N LEU A 105 -26.57 0.47 -25.51
CA LEU A 105 -25.46 -0.50 -25.53
C LEU A 105 -25.94 -1.95 -25.33
N LYS A 106 -27.04 -2.16 -24.60
CA LYS A 106 -27.61 -3.50 -24.37
C LYS A 106 -28.32 -4.07 -25.59
N ASN A 107 -28.68 -3.21 -26.55
CA ASN A 107 -29.43 -3.58 -27.73
C ASN A 107 -28.54 -3.88 -28.95
N LYS A 108 -27.24 -3.83 -28.82
CA LYS A 108 -26.29 -4.12 -29.89
C LYS A 108 -25.06 -4.90 -29.37
N LYS A 109 -24.34 -5.52 -30.29
CA LYS A 109 -23.03 -6.10 -29.95
C LYS A 109 -22.00 -4.95 -29.87
N ILE A 110 -21.43 -4.76 -28.67
CA ILE A 110 -20.44 -3.69 -28.39
C ILE A 110 -19.01 -4.18 -28.50
N VAL A 111 -18.09 -3.27 -28.81
CA VAL A 111 -16.63 -3.49 -28.73
C VAL A 111 -16.13 -2.92 -27.40
N VAL A 112 -15.40 -3.72 -26.63
CA VAL A 112 -14.84 -3.34 -25.33
C VAL A 112 -13.32 -3.45 -25.37
N ALA A 113 -12.63 -2.33 -25.15
CA ALA A 113 -11.17 -2.28 -25.10
C ALA A 113 -10.68 -2.37 -23.65
N THR A 114 -9.69 -3.24 -23.37
CA THR A 114 -9.21 -3.45 -22.00
C THR A 114 -7.90 -4.23 -21.94
N GLU A 115 -7.08 -3.98 -20.90
CA GLU A 115 -6.03 -4.92 -20.45
C GLU A 115 -6.59 -6.04 -19.54
N TYR A 116 -7.74 -5.81 -18.89
CA TYR A 116 -8.39 -6.67 -17.90
C TYR A 116 -9.47 -7.54 -18.58
N VAL A 117 -9.01 -8.52 -19.38
CA VAL A 117 -9.92 -9.32 -20.22
C VAL A 117 -10.87 -10.16 -19.41
N HIS A 118 -10.37 -10.87 -18.38
CA HIS A 118 -11.17 -11.75 -17.54
C HIS A 118 -12.19 -10.98 -16.68
N LEU A 119 -11.72 -9.90 -16.02
CA LEU A 119 -12.60 -9.04 -15.22
C LEU A 119 -13.68 -8.37 -16.08
N ALA A 120 -13.31 -7.90 -17.28
CA ALA A 120 -14.25 -7.31 -18.21
C ALA A 120 -15.30 -8.35 -18.68
N GLU A 121 -14.86 -9.54 -19.08
CA GLU A 121 -15.78 -10.61 -19.53
C GLU A 121 -16.78 -10.98 -18.44
N THR A 122 -16.30 -11.19 -17.22
CA THR A 122 -17.14 -11.53 -16.07
C THR A 122 -18.19 -10.43 -15.81
N TYR A 123 -17.78 -9.16 -15.82
CA TYR A 123 -18.68 -8.03 -15.63
C TYR A 123 -19.75 -7.95 -16.74
N LEU A 124 -19.30 -8.03 -18.00
CA LEU A 124 -20.19 -7.88 -19.17
C LEU A 124 -21.23 -8.98 -19.26
N LEU A 125 -20.84 -10.23 -18.99
CA LEU A 125 -21.76 -11.37 -18.92
C LEU A 125 -22.81 -11.18 -17.80
N ALA A 126 -22.38 -10.78 -16.61
CA ALA A 126 -23.27 -10.56 -15.47
C ALA A 126 -24.30 -9.45 -15.73
N HIS A 127 -23.94 -8.45 -16.59
CA HIS A 127 -24.83 -7.33 -16.93
C HIS A 127 -25.62 -7.52 -18.24
N GLY A 128 -25.49 -8.68 -18.89
CA GLY A 128 -26.26 -9.05 -20.07
C GLY A 128 -25.87 -8.34 -21.37
N TYR A 129 -24.59 -7.88 -21.47
CA TYR A 129 -24.07 -7.29 -22.71
C TYR A 129 -23.76 -8.37 -23.76
N GLN A 130 -23.95 -8.03 -25.03
CA GLN A 130 -23.35 -8.75 -26.14
C GLN A 130 -22.10 -8.01 -26.58
N PHE A 131 -20.94 -8.66 -26.55
CA PHE A 131 -19.67 -7.95 -26.71
C PHE A 131 -18.65 -8.70 -27.56
N ARG A 132 -17.61 -7.94 -27.94
CA ARG A 132 -16.31 -8.41 -28.42
C ARG A 132 -15.23 -7.66 -27.64
N ILE A 133 -14.31 -8.37 -27.02
CA ILE A 133 -13.17 -7.75 -26.35
C ILE A 133 -12.02 -7.55 -27.32
N VAL A 134 -11.40 -6.36 -27.27
CA VAL A 134 -10.13 -6.00 -27.89
C VAL A 134 -9.12 -5.80 -26.77
N ARG A 135 -8.14 -6.68 -26.69
CA ARG A 135 -7.06 -6.55 -25.68
C ARG A 135 -6.17 -5.38 -26.01
N THR A 136 -5.98 -4.48 -25.05
CA THR A 136 -5.07 -3.34 -25.13
C THR A 136 -3.75 -3.61 -24.38
N TYR A 137 -2.77 -2.72 -24.55
CA TYR A 137 -1.45 -2.80 -23.92
C TYR A 137 -0.98 -1.43 -23.43
N GLY A 138 -1.91 -0.63 -22.88
CA GLY A 138 -1.77 0.75 -22.47
C GLY A 138 -2.65 1.69 -23.31
N ALA A 139 -2.82 2.91 -22.85
CA ALA A 139 -3.61 3.97 -23.50
C ALA A 139 -5.03 3.51 -23.91
N THR A 140 -5.69 2.76 -23.04
CA THR A 140 -7.02 2.19 -23.30
C THR A 140 -8.09 3.28 -23.50
N GLU A 141 -7.92 4.41 -22.83
CA GLU A 141 -8.82 5.57 -22.87
C GLU A 141 -8.95 6.25 -24.24
N VAL A 142 -8.03 5.98 -25.18
CA VAL A 142 -8.08 6.61 -26.52
C VAL A 142 -8.88 5.80 -27.54
N PHE A 143 -9.29 4.57 -27.23
CA PHE A 143 -10.04 3.73 -28.15
C PHE A 143 -11.47 4.22 -28.44
N PRO A 144 -12.25 4.70 -27.43
CA PRO A 144 -13.55 5.26 -27.72
C PRO A 144 -13.44 6.70 -28.28
N PRO A 145 -14.39 7.12 -29.14
CA PRO A 145 -15.52 6.35 -29.64
C PRO A 145 -15.25 5.55 -30.91
N ASP A 146 -14.07 5.71 -31.54
CA ASP A 146 -13.79 5.27 -32.90
C ASP A 146 -13.57 3.75 -33.00
N ASP A 147 -12.83 3.17 -32.04
CA ASP A 147 -12.41 1.77 -32.06
C ASP A 147 -13.14 0.91 -31.02
N ALA A 148 -13.76 1.52 -30.00
CA ALA A 148 -14.53 0.83 -28.97
C ALA A 148 -15.73 1.63 -28.47
N ASP A 149 -16.79 0.92 -28.08
CA ASP A 149 -17.98 1.49 -27.46
C ASP A 149 -17.80 1.69 -25.95
N MET A 150 -16.90 0.93 -25.34
CA MET A 150 -16.71 0.83 -23.89
C MET A 150 -15.26 0.46 -23.59
N ILE A 151 -14.77 0.89 -22.44
CA ILE A 151 -13.50 0.39 -21.90
C ILE A 151 -13.68 -0.18 -20.49
N VAL A 152 -12.78 -1.09 -20.13
CA VAL A 152 -12.51 -1.47 -18.74
C VAL A 152 -11.05 -1.15 -18.45
N ASP A 153 -10.81 -0.26 -17.50
CA ASP A 153 -9.45 0.18 -17.18
C ASP A 153 -9.32 0.59 -15.71
N ASN A 154 -8.09 0.71 -15.24
CA ASN A 154 -7.80 1.20 -13.91
C ASN A 154 -7.76 2.73 -13.87
N THR A 155 -8.27 3.29 -12.78
CA THR A 155 -8.17 4.73 -12.54
C THR A 155 -7.99 5.03 -11.05
N ALA A 156 -7.19 6.04 -10.72
CA ALA A 156 -7.06 6.53 -9.35
C ALA A 156 -8.17 7.56 -9.03
N THR A 157 -8.33 8.57 -9.88
CA THR A 157 -9.26 9.70 -9.66
C THR A 157 -10.34 9.84 -10.72
N GLY A 158 -10.22 9.13 -11.83
CA GLY A 158 -11.09 9.30 -13.00
C GLY A 158 -10.75 10.49 -13.90
N GLN A 159 -9.76 11.30 -13.55
CA GLN A 159 -9.43 12.53 -14.27
C GLN A 159 -9.05 12.27 -15.73
N THR A 160 -8.14 11.31 -15.99
CA THR A 160 -7.71 10.96 -17.36
C THR A 160 -8.90 10.51 -18.22
N LEU A 161 -9.80 9.72 -17.66
CA LEU A 161 -11.01 9.29 -18.36
C LEU A 161 -11.90 10.48 -18.73
N HIS A 162 -12.11 11.39 -17.78
CA HIS A 162 -12.90 12.61 -18.01
C HIS A 162 -12.27 13.52 -19.07
N GLU A 163 -10.94 13.70 -19.04
CA GLU A 163 -10.20 14.49 -20.04
C GLU A 163 -10.28 13.90 -21.45
N ASN A 164 -10.46 12.57 -21.57
CA ASN A 164 -10.72 11.88 -22.82
C ASN A 164 -12.22 11.77 -23.18
N GLY A 165 -13.08 12.54 -22.52
CA GLY A 165 -14.52 12.58 -22.80
C GLY A 165 -15.29 11.32 -22.42
N LEU A 166 -14.78 10.55 -21.45
CA LEU A 166 -15.40 9.33 -20.95
C LEU A 166 -16.10 9.57 -19.60
N LYS A 167 -17.22 8.88 -19.39
CA LYS A 167 -17.90 8.77 -18.09
C LYS A 167 -17.83 7.35 -17.56
N ILE A 168 -17.61 7.25 -16.25
CA ILE A 168 -17.65 5.97 -15.54
C ILE A 168 -19.10 5.55 -15.32
N ILE A 169 -19.44 4.33 -15.70
CA ILE A 169 -20.79 3.75 -15.54
C ILE A 169 -20.82 2.57 -14.56
N GLY A 170 -19.65 2.08 -14.14
CA GLY A 170 -19.55 1.01 -13.16
C GLY A 170 -18.16 0.88 -12.59
N THR A 171 -18.08 0.24 -11.42
CA THR A 171 -16.82 -0.14 -10.78
C THR A 171 -16.82 -1.64 -10.56
N ILE A 172 -15.83 -2.34 -11.06
CA ILE A 172 -15.70 -3.80 -10.96
C ILE A 172 -15.03 -4.16 -9.63
N LEU A 173 -13.88 -3.51 -9.36
CA LEU A 173 -12.98 -3.87 -8.26
C LEU A 173 -12.23 -2.62 -7.77
N ARG A 174 -11.93 -2.56 -6.47
CA ARG A 174 -10.95 -1.63 -5.91
C ARG A 174 -9.67 -2.39 -5.61
N SER A 175 -8.55 -1.86 -6.06
CA SER A 175 -7.23 -2.46 -5.92
C SER A 175 -6.28 -1.57 -5.14
N SER A 176 -5.36 -2.22 -4.45
CA SER A 176 -4.16 -1.65 -3.85
C SER A 176 -3.00 -2.61 -4.08
N THR A 177 -1.76 -2.11 -3.99
CA THR A 177 -0.58 -2.96 -4.01
C THR A 177 -0.51 -3.80 -2.74
N LYS A 178 -0.33 -5.10 -2.91
CA LYS A 178 -0.27 -6.09 -1.82
C LYS A 178 0.98 -6.97 -1.94
N PHE A 179 1.37 -7.59 -0.84
CA PHE A 179 2.38 -8.62 -0.77
C PHE A 179 1.71 -9.99 -0.73
N PHE A 180 2.04 -10.82 -1.72
CA PHE A 180 1.49 -12.17 -1.91
C PHE A 180 2.57 -13.22 -1.76
N ALA A 181 2.16 -14.44 -1.43
CA ALA A 181 3.03 -15.62 -1.39
C ALA A 181 2.42 -16.78 -2.17
N SER A 182 3.26 -17.64 -2.72
CA SER A 182 2.82 -18.91 -3.29
C SER A 182 2.37 -19.87 -2.19
N LYS A 183 1.32 -20.65 -2.44
CA LYS A 183 0.86 -21.69 -1.51
C LYS A 183 1.98 -22.70 -1.20
N ALA A 184 2.81 -23.02 -2.20
CA ALA A 184 3.94 -23.92 -2.03
C ALA A 184 5.02 -23.39 -1.08
N ALA A 185 5.35 -22.08 -1.16
CA ALA A 185 6.32 -21.46 -0.25
C ALA A 185 5.83 -21.46 1.21
N LEU A 186 4.53 -21.31 1.42
CA LEU A 186 3.94 -21.35 2.77
C LEU A 186 3.89 -22.77 3.37
N GLN A 187 4.03 -23.82 2.55
CA GLN A 187 4.18 -25.19 3.03
C GLN A 187 5.64 -25.49 3.46
N ASP A 188 6.62 -24.77 2.94
CA ASP A 188 8.03 -24.86 3.34
C ASP A 188 8.25 -24.01 4.60
N LYS A 189 8.64 -24.66 5.70
CA LYS A 189 8.78 -24.02 7.01
C LYS A 189 9.80 -22.86 7.00
N GLU A 190 10.94 -23.03 6.32
CA GLU A 190 11.98 -22.00 6.26
C GLU A 190 11.51 -20.78 5.46
N LYS A 191 10.93 -21.00 4.28
CA LYS A 191 10.40 -19.93 3.42
C LYS A 191 9.24 -19.19 4.08
N ARG A 192 8.34 -19.93 4.72
CA ARG A 192 7.24 -19.35 5.48
C ARG A 192 7.75 -18.40 6.57
N THR A 193 8.78 -18.81 7.33
CA THR A 193 9.40 -17.95 8.34
C THR A 193 9.92 -16.66 7.72
N TYR A 194 10.67 -16.73 6.61
CA TYR A 194 11.16 -15.54 5.91
C TYR A 194 10.02 -14.62 5.41
N ILE A 195 8.94 -15.20 4.89
CA ILE A 195 7.76 -14.42 4.44
C ILE A 195 7.10 -13.69 5.61
N GLU A 196 6.94 -14.39 6.75
CA GLU A 196 6.36 -13.81 7.97
C GLU A 196 7.24 -12.70 8.56
N GLU A 197 8.57 -12.87 8.55
CA GLU A 197 9.54 -11.86 8.98
C GLU A 197 9.53 -10.62 8.06
N LEU A 198 9.49 -10.81 6.74
CA LEU A 198 9.33 -9.71 5.79
C LEU A 198 8.01 -8.95 6.02
N ALA A 199 6.91 -9.68 6.18
CA ALA A 199 5.61 -9.08 6.46
C ALA A 199 5.61 -8.29 7.77
N MET A 200 6.27 -8.78 8.80
CA MET A 200 6.45 -8.07 10.07
C MET A 200 7.25 -6.77 9.87
N LEU A 201 8.36 -6.81 9.12
CA LEU A 201 9.16 -5.63 8.81
C LEU A 201 8.37 -4.59 7.99
N PHE A 202 7.60 -5.05 7.01
CA PHE A 202 6.75 -4.16 6.21
C PHE A 202 5.65 -3.52 7.05
N ARG A 203 4.94 -4.28 7.90
CA ARG A 203 3.97 -3.73 8.85
C ARG A 203 4.61 -2.70 9.78
N ALA A 204 5.82 -2.98 10.28
CA ALA A 204 6.54 -2.06 11.17
C ALA A 204 6.89 -0.73 10.48
N VAL A 205 7.23 -0.76 9.19
CA VAL A 205 7.47 0.44 8.38
C VAL A 205 6.15 1.20 8.15
N LEU A 206 5.09 0.49 7.75
CA LEU A 206 3.77 1.11 7.51
C LEU A 206 3.23 1.77 8.78
N GLU A 207 3.31 1.10 9.93
CA GLU A 207 2.89 1.66 11.21
C GLU A 207 3.73 2.90 11.60
N ALA A 208 5.04 2.89 11.32
CA ALA A 208 5.91 4.04 11.57
C ALA A 208 5.59 5.26 10.69
N ARG A 209 5.14 5.03 9.45
CA ARG A 209 4.72 6.12 8.55
C ARG A 209 3.49 6.88 9.06
N GLU A 210 2.62 6.19 9.80
CA GLU A 210 1.39 6.75 10.38
C GLU A 210 1.61 7.44 11.74
N ARG A 211 2.80 7.28 12.35
CA ARG A 211 3.07 7.72 13.72
C ARG A 211 4.31 8.60 13.81
N VAL A 212 4.33 9.35 14.92
CA VAL A 212 5.51 10.09 15.41
C VAL A 212 5.70 9.82 16.89
N MET A 213 6.92 10.04 17.36
CA MET A 213 7.23 10.13 18.77
C MET A 213 7.17 11.59 19.19
N LEU A 214 6.37 11.91 20.21
CA LEU A 214 6.42 13.17 20.92
C LEU A 214 7.15 12.97 22.24
N GLU A 215 8.09 13.86 22.52
CA GLU A 215 8.77 13.98 23.79
C GLU A 215 8.53 15.39 24.33
N MET A 216 8.28 15.51 25.63
CA MET A 216 7.97 16.79 26.28
C MET A 216 8.40 16.77 27.73
N ASN A 217 8.60 17.97 28.28
CA ASN A 217 8.82 18.16 29.71
C ASN A 217 7.54 18.67 30.37
N VAL A 218 7.36 18.31 31.63
CA VAL A 218 6.26 18.82 32.47
C VAL A 218 6.71 18.98 33.92
N ILE A 219 6.35 20.08 34.56
CA ILE A 219 6.62 20.29 35.98
C ILE A 219 5.76 19.33 36.82
N GLU A 220 6.25 18.96 38.02
CA GLU A 220 5.62 17.97 38.88
C GLU A 220 4.17 18.32 39.21
N SER A 221 3.86 19.58 39.47
CA SER A 221 2.51 20.05 39.83
C SER A 221 1.47 19.86 38.71
N LYS A 222 1.92 19.77 37.42
CA LYS A 222 1.08 19.58 36.23
C LYS A 222 1.10 18.15 35.70
N TYR A 223 2.01 17.31 36.19
CA TYR A 223 2.24 15.96 35.68
C TYR A 223 0.98 15.09 35.65
N ARG A 224 0.24 15.05 36.78
CA ARG A 224 -0.96 14.20 36.89
C ARG A 224 -2.05 14.60 35.89
N GLU A 225 -2.25 15.90 35.71
CA GLU A 225 -3.24 16.45 34.79
C GLU A 225 -2.86 16.08 33.34
N LEU A 226 -1.58 16.23 32.99
CA LEU A 226 -1.07 15.90 31.67
C LEU A 226 -1.24 14.40 31.38
N ILE A 227 -0.78 13.51 32.26
CA ILE A 227 -0.74 12.07 32.01
C ILE A 227 -2.14 11.46 31.85
N CYS A 228 -3.14 11.93 32.61
CA CYS A 228 -4.50 11.38 32.54
C CYS A 228 -5.18 11.56 31.17
N GLY A 229 -4.73 12.51 30.35
CA GLY A 229 -5.33 12.83 29.04
C GLY A 229 -4.50 12.44 27.84
N LEU A 230 -3.35 11.77 28.02
CA LEU A 230 -2.44 11.48 26.91
C LEU A 230 -2.87 10.29 26.07
N PRO A 231 -3.02 10.47 24.74
CA PRO A 231 -3.07 9.33 23.82
C PRO A 231 -1.69 8.67 23.76
N ALA A 232 -1.63 7.36 23.84
CA ALA A 232 -0.39 6.60 23.68
C ALA A 232 -0.70 5.21 23.15
N MET A 233 0.25 4.55 22.47
CA MET A 233 0.08 3.19 21.95
C MET A 233 -0.29 2.19 23.07
N ARG A 234 0.36 2.31 24.23
CA ARG A 234 0.05 1.53 25.46
C ARG A 234 -0.01 2.48 26.64
N SER A 235 1.15 2.97 27.06
CA SER A 235 1.28 3.91 28.18
C SER A 235 2.41 4.89 27.89
N PRO A 236 2.35 6.14 28.38
CA PRO A 236 3.45 7.08 28.29
C PRO A 236 4.69 6.52 28.98
N THR A 237 5.88 6.76 28.41
CA THR A 237 7.13 6.57 29.12
C THR A 237 7.44 7.83 29.90
N VAL A 238 7.76 7.70 31.18
CA VAL A 238 8.04 8.84 32.06
C VAL A 238 9.36 8.65 32.75
N ALA A 239 10.19 9.71 32.76
CA ALA A 239 11.46 9.76 33.47
C ALA A 239 11.56 11.07 34.25
N PRO A 240 12.10 11.08 35.49
CA PRO A 240 12.34 12.33 36.22
C PRO A 240 13.42 13.16 35.51
N LEU A 241 13.23 14.48 35.47
CA LEU A 241 14.25 15.41 35.00
C LEU A 241 15.36 15.55 36.04
N TYR A 242 16.60 15.71 35.58
CA TYR A 242 17.74 15.96 36.46
C TYR A 242 17.57 17.30 37.19
N ASN A 243 17.79 17.29 38.51
CA ASN A 243 17.76 18.46 39.32
C ASN A 243 19.09 18.60 40.09
N GLU A 244 19.85 19.67 39.80
CA GLU A 244 21.17 19.94 40.44
C GLU A 244 21.11 20.10 41.96
N ASN A 245 19.95 20.53 42.48
CA ASN A 245 19.80 20.83 43.93
C ASN A 245 19.42 19.60 44.76
N GLY A 246 19.32 18.41 44.20
CA GLY A 246 19.15 17.12 44.90
C GLY A 246 17.97 17.02 45.85
N GLY A 247 17.02 17.99 45.83
CA GLY A 247 15.87 18.04 46.69
C GLY A 247 14.64 17.36 46.10
N GLU A 248 13.95 16.56 46.91
CA GLU A 248 12.61 16.12 46.57
C GLU A 248 11.70 17.34 46.37
N GLY A 249 11.19 17.59 45.14
CA GLY A 249 10.12 18.55 44.88
C GLY A 249 10.40 19.73 43.96
N GLY A 250 11.52 19.79 43.24
CA GLY A 250 11.84 20.91 42.32
C GLY A 250 12.05 20.49 40.85
N GLY A 251 11.94 19.22 40.55
CA GLY A 251 12.07 18.67 39.23
C GLY A 251 10.74 18.59 38.50
N GLY A 252 10.81 18.10 37.28
CA GLY A 252 9.65 17.73 36.48
C GLY A 252 9.89 16.35 35.91
N PHE A 253 9.12 16.02 34.90
CA PHE A 253 9.20 14.75 34.19
C PHE A 253 9.38 14.97 32.71
N ALA A 254 10.22 14.15 32.06
CA ALA A 254 10.24 13.95 30.64
C ALA A 254 9.20 12.86 30.31
N VAL A 255 8.33 13.15 29.36
CA VAL A 255 7.24 12.24 28.95
C VAL A 255 7.39 11.96 27.46
N LYS A 256 7.33 10.67 27.09
CA LYS A 256 7.37 10.22 25.68
C LYS A 256 6.12 9.44 25.33
N ILE A 257 5.56 9.76 24.17
CA ILE A 257 4.37 9.08 23.61
C ILE A 257 4.53 8.86 22.11
N ALA A 258 4.07 7.72 21.61
CA ALA A 258 3.91 7.49 20.17
C ALA A 258 2.45 7.72 19.79
N VAL A 259 2.20 8.66 18.89
CA VAL A 259 0.85 9.10 18.49
C VAL A 259 0.70 9.08 16.98
N ARG A 260 -0.52 9.14 16.46
CA ARG A 260 -0.77 9.25 15.02
C ARG A 260 -0.42 10.66 14.52
N LYS A 261 0.21 10.74 13.34
CA LYS A 261 0.60 12.02 12.72
C LYS A 261 -0.57 12.99 12.54
N ASN A 262 -1.73 12.48 12.17
CA ASN A 262 -2.93 13.29 11.95
C ASN A 262 -3.50 13.89 13.25
N GLU A 263 -3.14 13.36 14.42
CA GLU A 263 -3.56 13.87 15.72
C GLU A 263 -2.69 15.04 16.23
N VAL A 264 -1.43 15.12 15.76
CA VAL A 264 -0.40 16.05 16.24
C VAL A 264 -0.83 17.52 16.18
N PRO A 265 -1.44 18.03 15.07
CA PRO A 265 -1.83 19.44 14.98
C PRO A 265 -2.81 19.89 16.05
N ALA A 266 -3.71 19.02 16.52
CA ALA A 266 -4.63 19.29 17.58
C ALA A 266 -4.01 19.04 18.96
N LEU A 267 -3.14 18.03 19.05
CA LEU A 267 -2.55 17.54 20.28
C LEU A 267 -1.52 18.53 20.86
N ILE A 268 -0.58 19.05 20.07
CA ILE A 268 0.46 19.97 20.57
C ILE A 268 -0.12 21.21 21.26
N PRO A 269 -1.09 21.95 20.69
CA PRO A 269 -1.72 23.06 21.40
C PRO A 269 -2.42 22.65 22.69
N HIS A 270 -3.01 21.45 22.73
CA HIS A 270 -3.64 20.90 23.93
C HIS A 270 -2.61 20.62 25.04
N LEU A 271 -1.49 19.96 24.70
CA LEU A 271 -0.39 19.69 25.61
C LEU A 271 0.20 20.96 26.20
N LYS A 272 0.35 22.01 25.39
CA LYS A 272 0.81 23.34 25.86
C LYS A 272 -0.13 23.92 26.93
N ARG A 273 -1.44 23.81 26.75
CA ARG A 273 -2.43 24.29 27.74
C ARG A 273 -2.36 23.52 29.05
N LEU A 274 -2.02 22.20 28.98
CA LEU A 274 -1.82 21.36 30.17
C LEU A 274 -0.46 21.58 30.84
N GLY A 275 0.38 22.50 30.33
CA GLY A 275 1.65 22.88 30.93
C GLY A 275 2.85 22.09 30.42
N ALA A 276 2.73 21.39 29.30
CA ALA A 276 3.89 20.78 28.64
C ALA A 276 4.82 21.85 28.06
N THR A 277 6.13 21.63 28.20
CA THR A 277 7.21 22.46 27.65
C THR A 277 8.14 21.59 26.81
N ASP A 278 9.00 22.22 26.03
CA ASP A 278 10.07 21.57 25.25
C ASP A 278 9.56 20.39 24.42
N ILE A 279 8.40 20.59 23.75
CA ILE A 279 7.78 19.53 22.95
C ILE A 279 8.59 19.32 21.68
N VAL A 280 9.10 18.11 21.49
CA VAL A 280 9.89 17.69 20.33
C VAL A 280 9.18 16.54 19.62
N GLU A 281 9.16 16.59 18.28
CA GLU A 281 8.60 15.55 17.41
C GLU A 281 9.71 14.81 16.68
N TYR A 282 9.63 13.47 16.66
CA TYR A 282 10.57 12.60 15.92
C TYR A 282 9.82 11.70 14.97
N ASP A 283 10.32 11.59 13.74
CA ASP A 283 9.90 10.55 12.82
C ASP A 283 10.38 9.18 13.28
N LEU A 284 9.49 8.19 13.16
CA LEU A 284 9.78 6.79 13.47
C LEU A 284 10.17 6.05 12.19
N ARG A 285 11.17 5.18 12.29
CA ARG A 285 11.59 4.34 11.16
C ARG A 285 10.84 3.03 11.09
N LYS A 286 10.62 2.41 12.24
CA LYS A 286 9.89 1.15 12.42
C LYS A 286 9.17 1.17 13.76
N VAL A 287 7.96 0.65 13.77
CA VAL A 287 7.19 0.40 14.99
C VAL A 287 6.74 -1.05 14.95
N VAL A 288 7.28 -1.88 15.82
CA VAL A 288 6.85 -3.27 16.01
C VAL A 288 5.95 -3.28 17.24
N PRO A 289 4.62 -3.50 17.07
CA PRO A 289 3.66 -3.48 18.18
C PRO A 289 3.88 -4.56 19.23
#